data_e62521e9b5b9421a9598387226bf8c44
#
_entry.id   e62521e9b5b9421a9598387226bf8c44
#
_cell.length_a   1.000
_cell.length_b   1.000
_cell.length_c   1.000
_cell.angle_alpha   90.00
_cell.angle_beta   90.00
_cell.angle_gamma   90.00
#
_symmetry.space_group_name_H-M   'P 1'
#
loop_
_entity.id
_entity.type
_entity.pdbx_description
1 polymer ?
#
loop_
_entity_poly.entity_id
_entity_poly.type
_entity_poly.pdbx_seq_one_letter_code
_entity_poly.pdbx_strand_id
1 'polypeptide(L)'
;MRLNRANWMLRATLIAAALFTGAPARAADSARSAVAPVVRRVVVSIPDRKLALIENDRIVSIYPVAVGAPVSPSPAGTFSVVNRVSNPTYYRPGKVVSPGARNPIGTRWIGLSVKGYGIHGTDAPRSVGFAKSHGCIRLRNEDVERLFEQLRAGDVVELHAERTPEVVRLFTAP
;
A
#
# COMPACT_ATOMS: atom_id res chain seq x y z
N MET A 1 -65.44 -70.46 -31.43
CA MET A 1 -65.09 -71.91 -31.33
C MET A 1 -63.64 -72.11 -30.96
N ARG A 2 -63.48 -72.84 -29.84
CA ARG A 2 -62.20 -73.41 -29.31
C ARG A 2 -61.18 -72.48 -28.69
N LEU A 3 -61.19 -72.58 -27.40
CA LEU A 3 -60.11 -72.51 -26.43
C LEU A 3 -58.81 -73.17 -26.91
N ASN A 4 -57.68 -72.68 -26.53
CA ASN A 4 -56.73 -73.49 -25.80
C ASN A 4 -55.77 -72.74 -24.87
N ARG A 5 -55.54 -73.35 -23.79
CA ARG A 5 -54.88 -73.01 -22.53
C ARG A 5 -53.34 -73.17 -22.61
N ALA A 6 -52.75 -72.47 -21.64
CA ALA A 6 -51.55 -72.85 -20.93
C ALA A 6 -50.20 -72.51 -21.65
N ASN A 7 -49.28 -71.83 -21.04
CA ASN A 7 -48.59 -72.32 -19.85
C ASN A 7 -47.80 -71.19 -19.19
N TRP A 8 -47.93 -71.16 -17.95
CA TRP A 8 -47.21 -70.40 -16.94
C TRP A 8 -45.78 -70.92 -16.84
N MET A 9 -44.78 -70.06 -16.95
CA MET A 9 -43.46 -70.26 -16.34
C MET A 9 -42.96 -69.00 -15.69
N LEU A 10 -42.94 -69.04 -14.37
CA LEU A 10 -42.20 -68.10 -13.52
C LEU A 10 -40.74 -68.06 -13.95
N ARG A 11 -40.28 -66.89 -14.24
CA ARG A 11 -38.82 -66.59 -14.14
C ARG A 11 -38.64 -65.52 -13.11
N ALA A 12 -38.20 -65.91 -11.94
CA ALA A 12 -37.74 -65.02 -10.90
C ALA A 12 -36.46 -64.34 -11.37
N THR A 13 -36.54 -63.05 -11.65
CA THR A 13 -35.33 -62.26 -11.92
C THR A 13 -34.88 -61.62 -10.60
N LEU A 14 -33.79 -62.09 -10.07
CA LEU A 14 -33.11 -61.52 -8.95
C LEU A 14 -32.60 -60.13 -9.34
N ILE A 15 -33.20 -59.11 -8.73
CA ILE A 15 -32.68 -57.71 -8.80
C ILE A 15 -31.60 -57.62 -7.74
N ALA A 16 -30.35 -57.65 -8.17
CA ALA A 16 -29.22 -57.30 -7.32
C ALA A 16 -29.23 -55.79 -7.03
N ALA A 17 -29.61 -55.42 -5.80
CA ALA A 17 -29.50 -54.06 -5.32
C ALA A 17 -28.00 -53.74 -5.11
N ALA A 18 -27.39 -53.02 -6.03
CA ALA A 18 -26.06 -52.44 -5.85
C ALA A 18 -26.17 -51.29 -4.83
N LEU A 19 -25.73 -51.53 -3.62
CA LEU A 19 -25.52 -50.51 -2.60
C LEU A 19 -24.36 -49.60 -3.05
N PHE A 20 -24.71 -48.45 -3.63
CA PHE A 20 -23.77 -47.41 -3.93
C PHE A 20 -23.44 -46.70 -2.60
N THR A 21 -22.38 -47.14 -1.93
CA THR A 21 -21.80 -46.41 -0.80
C THR A 21 -21.09 -45.18 -1.34
N GLY A 22 -21.84 -44.10 -1.48
CA GLY A 22 -21.27 -42.78 -1.77
C GLY A 22 -20.40 -42.37 -0.59
N ALA A 23 -19.09 -42.45 -0.74
CA ALA A 23 -18.16 -41.79 0.18
C ALA A 23 -18.43 -40.28 0.13
N PRO A 24 -18.56 -39.60 1.27
CA PRO A 24 -18.68 -38.17 1.27
C PRO A 24 -17.39 -37.60 0.68
N ALA A 25 -17.52 -36.91 -0.45
CA ALA A 25 -16.45 -36.05 -0.98
C ALA A 25 -16.08 -35.04 0.11
N ARG A 26 -14.95 -35.32 0.74
CA ARG A 26 -14.35 -34.39 1.69
C ARG A 26 -14.00 -33.16 0.89
N ALA A 27 -14.86 -32.15 0.96
CA ALA A 27 -14.55 -30.82 0.48
C ALA A 27 -13.24 -30.42 1.16
N ALA A 28 -12.16 -30.42 0.39
CA ALA A 28 -10.91 -29.80 0.81
C ALA A 28 -11.22 -28.32 0.99
N ASP A 29 -11.54 -27.97 2.22
CA ASP A 29 -11.54 -26.58 2.69
C ASP A 29 -10.10 -26.11 2.55
N SER A 30 -9.81 -25.52 1.37
CA SER A 30 -8.57 -24.79 1.15
C SER A 30 -8.68 -23.56 2.03
N ALA A 31 -8.25 -23.73 3.29
CA ALA A 31 -7.97 -22.63 4.18
C ALA A 31 -7.00 -21.70 3.43
N ARG A 32 -7.56 -20.73 2.69
CA ARG A 32 -6.83 -19.54 2.30
C ARG A 32 -6.34 -18.92 3.60
N SER A 33 -5.08 -19.17 3.90
CA SER A 33 -4.38 -18.47 4.95
C SER A 33 -4.55 -16.98 4.65
N ALA A 34 -5.49 -16.35 5.32
CA ALA A 34 -5.69 -14.91 5.23
C ALA A 34 -4.43 -14.30 5.82
N VAL A 35 -3.52 -13.89 4.93
CA VAL A 35 -2.35 -13.08 5.34
C VAL A 35 -2.94 -11.84 6.03
N ALA A 36 -2.62 -11.69 7.32
CA ALA A 36 -3.09 -10.54 8.09
C ALA A 36 -2.74 -9.24 7.34
N PRO A 37 -3.65 -8.27 7.30
CA PRO A 37 -3.40 -7.03 6.60
C PRO A 37 -2.16 -6.35 7.18
N VAL A 38 -1.22 -5.98 6.31
CA VAL A 38 -0.02 -5.25 6.71
C VAL A 38 -0.43 -3.84 7.11
N VAL A 39 -0.22 -3.49 8.37
CA VAL A 39 -0.45 -2.14 8.88
C VAL A 39 0.79 -1.30 8.56
N ARG A 40 0.60 -0.26 7.73
CA ARG A 40 1.67 0.65 7.32
C ARG A 40 1.47 2.04 7.88
N ARG A 41 2.56 2.62 8.33
CA ARG A 41 2.62 4.05 8.64
C ARG A 41 3.96 4.65 8.22
N VAL A 42 3.92 5.90 7.85
CA VAL A 42 5.10 6.73 7.60
C VAL A 42 5.24 7.70 8.76
N VAL A 43 6.45 7.80 9.30
CA VAL A 43 6.79 8.80 10.32
C VAL A 43 7.86 9.72 9.76
N VAL A 44 7.59 11.01 9.75
CA VAL A 44 8.54 12.05 9.32
C VAL A 44 8.96 12.88 10.53
N SER A 45 10.24 12.89 10.85
CA SER A 45 10.83 13.86 11.76
C SER A 45 11.24 15.10 10.98
N ILE A 46 10.50 16.20 11.14
CA ILE A 46 10.81 17.49 10.49
C ILE A 46 12.18 18.01 10.98
N PRO A 47 12.50 18.01 12.30
CA PRO A 47 13.80 18.49 12.77
C PRO A 47 14.97 17.61 12.33
N ASP A 48 14.80 16.29 12.21
CA ASP A 48 15.85 15.36 11.77
C ASP A 48 15.96 15.27 10.25
N ARG A 49 14.94 15.74 9.52
CA ARG A 49 14.84 15.64 8.06
C ARG A 49 14.97 14.17 7.59
N LYS A 50 14.28 13.29 8.30
CA LYS A 50 14.22 11.84 8.04
C LYS A 50 12.78 11.37 7.95
N LEU A 51 12.56 10.38 7.12
CA LEU A 51 11.30 9.65 6.97
C LEU A 51 11.56 8.18 7.24
N ALA A 52 10.76 7.57 8.11
CA ALA A 52 10.74 6.12 8.34
C ALA A 52 9.45 5.52 7.76
N LEU A 53 9.57 4.41 7.03
CA LEU A 53 8.46 3.52 6.71
C LEU A 53 8.42 2.41 7.75
N ILE A 54 7.26 2.19 8.33
CA ILE A 54 7.03 1.21 9.38
C ILE A 54 5.93 0.26 8.92
N GLU A 55 6.19 -1.04 9.03
CA GLU A 55 5.22 -2.11 8.77
C GLU A 55 5.12 -3.01 10.00
N ASN A 56 3.90 -3.19 10.53
CA ASN A 56 3.66 -4.03 11.71
C ASN A 56 4.62 -3.70 12.86
N ASP A 57 4.76 -2.39 13.16
CA ASP A 57 5.65 -1.80 14.19
C ASP A 57 7.16 -2.04 14.00
N ARG A 58 7.57 -2.47 12.81
CA ARG A 58 8.98 -2.62 12.45
C ARG A 58 9.39 -1.57 11.41
N ILE A 59 10.54 -0.97 11.61
CA ILE A 59 11.14 -0.05 10.63
C ILE A 59 11.59 -0.88 9.42
N VAL A 60 11.02 -0.58 8.25
CA VAL A 60 11.36 -1.21 6.97
C VAL A 60 12.45 -0.42 6.26
N SER A 61 12.34 0.91 6.29
CA SER A 61 13.27 1.80 5.60
C SER A 61 13.33 3.16 6.26
N ILE A 62 14.50 3.81 6.19
CA ILE A 62 14.70 5.20 6.59
C ILE A 62 15.29 5.96 5.40
N TYR A 63 14.70 7.12 5.09
CA TYR A 63 15.12 7.98 3.99
C TYR A 63 15.45 9.39 4.50
N PRO A 64 16.54 10.01 4.01
CA PRO A 64 16.72 11.44 4.17
C PRO A 64 15.68 12.20 3.35
N VAL A 65 15.15 13.31 3.88
CA VAL A 65 14.14 14.11 3.21
C VAL A 65 14.47 15.60 3.25
N ALA A 66 13.94 16.37 2.28
CA ALA A 66 13.80 17.81 2.47
C ALA A 66 12.42 18.11 3.03
N VAL A 67 12.38 19.07 3.95
CA VAL A 67 11.15 19.57 4.59
C VAL A 67 10.93 21.03 4.26
N GLY A 68 9.79 21.59 4.66
CA GLY A 68 9.44 22.99 4.47
C GLY A 68 10.48 23.95 5.06
N ALA A 69 10.78 25.00 4.30
CA ALA A 69 11.60 26.11 4.81
C ALA A 69 10.85 26.85 5.95
N PRO A 70 11.56 27.61 6.82
CA PRO A 70 10.92 28.35 7.91
C PRO A 70 9.79 29.26 7.46
N VAL A 71 9.89 29.83 6.26
CA VAL A 71 8.85 30.71 5.67
C VAL A 71 7.66 29.94 5.09
N SER A 72 7.76 28.63 4.94
CA SER A 72 6.71 27.74 4.43
C SER A 72 6.89 26.34 5.04
N PRO A 73 6.63 26.17 6.33
CA PRO A 73 6.93 24.96 7.06
C PRO A 73 6.07 23.77 6.58
N SER A 74 6.58 22.57 6.77
CA SER A 74 5.77 21.37 6.62
C SER A 74 4.70 21.33 7.72
N PRO A 75 3.45 20.95 7.39
CA PRO A 75 2.40 20.83 8.40
C PRO A 75 2.74 19.68 9.36
N ALA A 76 2.62 19.93 10.66
CA ALA A 76 2.69 18.87 11.66
C ALA A 76 1.30 18.24 11.87
N GLY A 77 1.26 16.93 12.16
CA GLY A 77 0.01 16.20 12.41
C GLY A 77 -0.03 14.84 11.77
N THR A 78 -1.21 14.21 11.85
CA THR A 78 -1.48 12.90 11.26
C THR A 78 -2.38 13.05 10.05
N PHE A 79 -1.95 12.47 8.95
CA PHE A 79 -2.59 12.51 7.64
C PHE A 79 -2.73 11.09 7.09
N SER A 80 -3.45 10.95 5.99
CA SER A 80 -3.50 9.71 5.21
C SER A 80 -3.06 9.97 3.77
N VAL A 81 -2.58 8.93 3.12
CA VAL A 81 -2.36 8.93 1.67
C VAL A 81 -3.72 8.95 0.96
N VAL A 82 -3.98 9.96 0.11
CA VAL A 82 -5.26 10.07 -0.61
C VAL A 82 -5.14 9.75 -2.10
N ASN A 83 -3.97 9.98 -2.69
CA ASN A 83 -3.71 9.63 -4.08
C ASN A 83 -2.23 9.33 -4.32
N ARG A 84 -1.97 8.67 -5.44
CA ARG A 84 -0.61 8.28 -5.87
C ARG A 84 -0.52 8.45 -7.38
N VAL A 85 0.49 9.17 -7.85
CA VAL A 85 0.69 9.43 -9.28
C VAL A 85 2.12 9.11 -9.68
N SER A 86 2.27 8.23 -10.68
CA SER A 86 3.55 7.95 -11.33
C SER A 86 3.76 8.92 -12.47
N ASN A 87 4.97 9.45 -12.60
CA ASN A 87 5.33 10.45 -13.61
C ASN A 87 4.34 11.63 -13.65
N PRO A 88 4.18 12.38 -12.53
CA PRO A 88 3.20 13.42 -12.43
C PRO A 88 3.55 14.62 -13.31
N THR A 89 2.53 15.32 -13.81
CA THR A 89 2.69 16.68 -14.33
C THR A 89 2.62 17.65 -13.16
N TYR A 90 3.56 18.60 -13.09
CA TYR A 90 3.54 19.65 -12.09
C TYR A 90 2.71 20.82 -12.55
N TYR A 91 1.78 21.27 -11.71
CA TYR A 91 0.90 22.41 -11.96
C TYR A 91 1.07 23.47 -10.87
N ARG A 92 1.27 24.73 -11.28
CA ARG A 92 1.11 25.92 -10.43
C ARG A 92 0.63 27.08 -11.30
N PRO A 93 0.03 28.12 -10.72
CA PRO A 93 -0.38 29.28 -11.49
C PRO A 93 0.73 29.81 -12.41
N GLY A 94 0.42 29.92 -13.71
CA GLY A 94 1.37 30.35 -14.73
C GLY A 94 2.47 29.36 -15.12
N LYS A 95 2.46 28.13 -14.60
CA LYS A 95 3.52 27.15 -14.94
C LYS A 95 2.99 25.72 -14.94
N VAL A 96 3.20 25.03 -16.07
CA VAL A 96 2.99 23.58 -16.22
C VAL A 96 4.30 22.94 -16.62
N VAL A 97 4.70 21.89 -15.93
CA VAL A 97 5.91 21.12 -16.27
C VAL A 97 5.55 19.65 -16.47
N SER A 98 5.77 19.16 -17.67
CA SER A 98 5.55 17.75 -18.02
C SER A 98 6.46 16.81 -17.22
N PRO A 99 6.11 15.51 -17.14
CA PRO A 99 7.00 14.51 -16.55
C PRO A 99 8.41 14.57 -17.17
N GLY A 100 9.42 14.31 -16.36
CA GLY A 100 10.82 14.26 -16.81
C GLY A 100 11.82 14.84 -15.82
N ALA A 101 13.08 14.87 -16.22
CA ALA A 101 14.21 15.23 -15.35
C ALA A 101 14.13 16.64 -14.74
N ARG A 102 13.39 17.56 -15.35
CA ARG A 102 13.21 18.95 -14.88
C ARG A 102 11.89 19.18 -14.15
N ASN A 103 11.18 18.09 -13.80
CA ASN A 103 9.93 18.22 -13.05
C ASN A 103 10.22 18.43 -11.56
N PRO A 104 9.75 19.54 -10.94
CA PRO A 104 10.06 19.86 -9.54
C PRO A 104 9.55 18.82 -8.52
N ILE A 105 8.52 18.03 -8.88
CA ILE A 105 7.98 16.97 -8.04
C ILE A 105 8.48 15.57 -8.44
N GLY A 106 9.47 15.51 -9.33
CA GLY A 106 10.18 14.29 -9.70
C GLY A 106 9.31 13.24 -10.35
N THR A 107 9.63 11.97 -10.09
CA THR A 107 9.05 10.81 -10.76
C THR A 107 7.80 10.25 -10.09
N ARG A 108 7.52 10.61 -8.82
CA ARG A 108 6.38 10.11 -8.03
C ARG A 108 5.79 11.21 -7.17
N TRP A 109 4.47 11.17 -7.04
CA TRP A 109 3.69 11.99 -6.14
C TRP A 109 2.82 11.10 -5.25
N ILE A 110 2.85 11.33 -3.95
CA ILE A 110 2.01 10.70 -2.93
C ILE A 110 1.30 11.83 -2.19
N GLY A 111 0.04 12.07 -2.54
CA GLY A 111 -0.76 13.16 -1.97
C GLY A 111 -1.28 12.82 -0.58
N LEU A 112 -1.26 13.79 0.32
CA LEU A 112 -1.76 13.67 1.68
C LEU A 112 -3.18 14.24 1.82
N SER A 113 -3.89 13.83 2.86
CA SER A 113 -5.25 14.31 3.17
C SER A 113 -5.32 15.80 3.47
N VAL A 114 -4.20 16.46 3.69
CA VAL A 114 -4.10 17.93 3.75
C VAL A 114 -3.86 18.48 2.34
N LYS A 115 -4.76 19.34 1.88
CA LYS A 115 -4.77 19.87 0.51
C LYS A 115 -3.47 20.57 0.15
N GLY A 116 -2.89 20.20 -0.99
CA GLY A 116 -1.69 20.84 -1.54
C GLY A 116 -0.37 20.28 -1.00
N TYR A 117 -0.39 19.33 -0.09
CA TYR A 117 0.81 18.70 0.47
C TYR A 117 0.95 17.25 0.04
N GLY A 118 2.19 16.81 -0.05
CA GLY A 118 2.51 15.46 -0.45
C GLY A 118 3.96 15.08 -0.18
N ILE A 119 4.24 13.82 -0.43
CA ILE A 119 5.58 13.23 -0.47
C ILE A 119 5.91 13.00 -1.94
N HIS A 120 7.06 13.49 -2.43
CA HIS A 120 7.36 13.41 -3.85
C HIS A 120 8.87 13.38 -4.13
N GLY A 121 9.25 13.06 -5.36
CA GLY A 121 10.59 13.17 -5.86
C GLY A 121 11.04 14.63 -6.08
N THR A 122 12.17 14.84 -6.73
CA THR A 122 12.68 16.19 -6.99
C THR A 122 13.63 16.22 -8.17
N ASP A 123 13.67 17.36 -8.87
CA ASP A 123 14.69 17.75 -9.82
C ASP A 123 15.94 18.38 -9.14
N ALA A 124 15.85 18.63 -7.83
CA ALA A 124 16.91 19.23 -7.02
C ALA A 124 17.38 18.29 -5.88
N PRO A 125 18.04 17.15 -6.18
CA PRO A 125 18.40 16.13 -5.19
C PRO A 125 19.31 16.65 -4.07
N ARG A 126 20.10 17.71 -4.32
CA ARG A 126 20.91 18.39 -3.30
C ARG A 126 20.08 19.12 -2.22
N SER A 127 18.77 19.29 -2.40
CA SER A 127 17.89 19.85 -1.38
C SER A 127 17.51 18.86 -0.28
N VAL A 128 17.66 17.55 -0.54
CA VAL A 128 17.36 16.48 0.42
C VAL A 128 18.33 16.58 1.61
N GLY A 129 17.80 16.47 2.82
CA GLY A 129 18.54 16.73 4.08
C GLY A 129 18.44 18.16 4.60
N PHE A 130 17.74 19.06 3.88
CA PHE A 130 17.62 20.47 4.26
C PHE A 130 16.17 20.94 4.34
N ALA A 131 15.93 22.04 5.06
CA ALA A 131 14.63 22.73 5.11
C ALA A 131 14.52 23.71 3.93
N LYS A 132 14.20 23.19 2.74
CA LYS A 132 14.22 23.94 1.46
C LYS A 132 12.99 23.71 0.58
N SER A 133 11.96 23.00 1.06
CA SER A 133 10.72 22.85 0.30
C SER A 133 9.72 23.98 0.61
N HIS A 134 8.59 24.00 -0.11
CA HIS A 134 7.45 24.85 0.19
C HIS A 134 6.41 24.11 1.07
N GLY A 135 6.88 23.20 1.94
CA GLY A 135 6.08 22.47 2.89
C GLY A 135 5.90 20.98 2.55
N CYS A 136 5.98 20.58 1.29
CA CYS A 136 5.98 19.14 0.91
C CYS A 136 7.26 18.45 1.38
N ILE A 137 7.17 17.13 1.49
CA ILE A 137 8.32 16.26 1.83
C ILE A 137 8.96 15.78 0.52
N ARG A 138 10.24 16.14 0.32
CA ARG A 138 10.99 15.74 -0.89
C ARG A 138 11.95 14.61 -0.60
N LEU A 139 11.93 13.59 -1.45
CA LEU A 139 12.93 12.53 -1.49
C LEU A 139 13.74 12.63 -2.79
N ARG A 140 14.86 11.91 -2.87
CA ARG A 140 15.47 11.59 -4.16
C ARG A 140 14.49 10.74 -4.97
N ASN A 141 14.57 10.81 -6.29
CA ASN A 141 13.65 10.06 -7.16
C ASN A 141 13.69 8.55 -6.90
N GLU A 142 14.88 7.98 -6.77
CA GLU A 142 15.08 6.57 -6.43
C GLU A 142 14.46 6.15 -5.10
N ASP A 143 14.49 7.05 -4.10
CA ASP A 143 13.92 6.78 -2.77
C ASP A 143 12.40 6.86 -2.78
N VAL A 144 11.82 7.87 -3.44
CA VAL A 144 10.37 7.99 -3.54
C VAL A 144 9.76 6.88 -4.41
N GLU A 145 10.49 6.36 -5.40
CA GLU A 145 10.05 5.23 -6.19
C GLU A 145 9.92 3.97 -5.32
N ARG A 146 10.92 3.66 -4.49
CA ARG A 146 10.86 2.56 -3.53
C ARG A 146 9.72 2.72 -2.52
N LEU A 147 9.55 3.91 -1.97
CA LEU A 147 8.47 4.22 -1.04
C LEU A 147 7.09 4.10 -1.71
N PHE A 148 6.98 4.58 -2.94
CA PHE A 148 5.75 4.56 -3.73
C PHE A 148 5.24 3.13 -3.97
N GLU A 149 6.11 2.16 -4.24
CA GLU A 149 5.69 0.77 -4.46
C GLU A 149 5.09 0.12 -3.19
N GLN A 150 5.46 0.61 -2.03
CA GLN A 150 5.03 0.06 -0.75
C GLN A 150 3.75 0.72 -0.21
N LEU A 151 3.61 2.04 -0.33
CA LEU A 151 2.45 2.77 0.20
C LEU A 151 1.17 2.54 -0.61
N ARG A 152 0.03 2.65 0.06
CA ARG A 152 -1.32 2.56 -0.53
C ARG A 152 -2.16 3.74 -0.05
N ALA A 153 -3.24 4.03 -0.77
CA ALA A 153 -4.26 4.97 -0.29
C ALA A 153 -4.83 4.45 1.03
N GLY A 154 -4.96 5.35 2.00
CA GLY A 154 -5.37 5.04 3.37
C GLY A 154 -4.22 4.85 4.36
N ASP A 155 -2.99 4.59 3.91
CA ASP A 155 -1.84 4.47 4.81
C ASP A 155 -1.62 5.77 5.59
N VAL A 156 -1.26 5.64 6.86
CA VAL A 156 -1.08 6.76 7.79
C VAL A 156 0.27 7.43 7.57
N VAL A 157 0.28 8.76 7.61
CA VAL A 157 1.48 9.60 7.51
C VAL A 157 1.50 10.61 8.66
N GLU A 158 2.47 10.48 9.55
CA GLU A 158 2.69 11.35 10.69
C GLU A 158 3.86 12.28 10.44
N LEU A 159 3.64 13.60 10.55
CA LEU A 159 4.68 14.61 10.46
C LEU A 159 4.87 15.25 11.84
N HIS A 160 6.03 15.02 12.43
CA HIS A 160 6.37 15.49 13.77
C HIS A 160 7.28 16.73 13.71
N ALA A 161 6.79 17.84 14.28
CA ALA A 161 7.58 19.07 14.43
C ALA A 161 8.59 18.98 15.58
N GLU A 162 8.39 18.04 16.51
CA GLU A 162 9.20 17.88 17.72
C GLU A 162 9.86 16.50 17.78
N ARG A 163 10.97 16.44 18.48
CA ARG A 163 11.66 15.19 18.80
C ARG A 163 11.07 14.56 20.08
N THR A 164 9.92 13.91 19.93
CA THR A 164 9.40 13.11 21.04
C THR A 164 10.30 11.89 21.30
N PRO A 165 10.28 11.29 22.51
CA PRO A 165 11.06 10.08 22.80
C PRO A 165 10.80 8.93 21.80
N GLU A 166 9.58 8.83 21.27
CA GLU A 166 9.24 7.86 20.24
C GLU A 166 9.95 8.17 18.91
N VAL A 167 9.86 9.40 18.44
CA VAL A 167 10.50 9.85 17.20
C VAL A 167 12.03 9.69 17.29
N VAL A 168 12.62 10.05 18.43
CA VAL A 168 14.07 9.86 18.63
C VAL A 168 14.44 8.39 18.50
N ARG A 169 13.72 7.48 19.15
CA ARG A 169 14.01 6.03 19.06
C ARG A 169 13.96 5.50 17.64
N LEU A 170 13.00 5.95 16.82
CA LEU A 170 12.86 5.51 15.42
C LEU A 170 14.09 5.87 14.56
N PHE A 171 14.79 6.96 14.85
CA PHE A 171 15.88 7.47 14.01
C PHE A 171 17.27 7.31 14.62
N THR A 172 17.36 6.77 15.85
CA THR A 172 18.63 6.51 16.56
C THR A 172 18.85 5.03 16.88
N ALA A 173 17.88 4.16 16.58
CA ALA A 173 18.07 2.71 16.71
C ALA A 173 19.24 2.25 15.82
N PRO A 174 20.13 1.38 16.32
CA PRO A 174 21.31 0.89 15.61
C PRO A 174 20.97 0.08 14.37
#